data_7d0a82adde7d2e551490bc4d5dc9d7a3
#
_entry.id   7d0a82adde7d2e551490bc4d5dc9d7a3
#
_cell.length_a   1.000
_cell.length_b   1.000
_cell.length_c   1.000
_cell.angle_alpha   90.00
_cell.angle_beta   90.00
_cell.angle_gamma   90.00
#
_symmetry.space_group_name_H-M   'P 1'
#
loop_
_entity.id
_entity.type
_entity.pdbx_description
1 polymer ?
#
loop_
_entity_poly.entity_id
_entity_poly.type
_entity_poly.pdbx_seq_one_letter_code
_entity_poly.pdbx_strand_id
1 'polypeptide(L)'
;MTMASSRYKAFWSMNNAGHDRHCFASLAMTVGKPPENVMKVIGLAGWSGAGKTTLLTRVIPQLQKQGLRVSVIKHAHHAFDVDVPGKDSWKHREAGAAEVLVSSSQRWALMHELRGAAEPRLPELLAKLSRVDLVVVEGFKREPHRKIEVYRAANKKPLLFPDDPGIVGIATDTPVETTLPSAHLDDIEAVAAMMLKLAISLEDVLAKCEAEG
;
A
#
# COMPACT_ATOMS: atom_id res chain seq x y z
N MET A 1 16.68 19.16 -15.95
CA MET A 1 15.79 17.99 -15.84
C MET A 1 16.58 16.80 -15.27
N THR A 2 17.09 16.81 -14.02
CA THR A 2 17.88 15.67 -13.48
C THR A 2 18.14 15.76 -11.97
N MET A 3 17.50 16.67 -11.23
CA MET A 3 17.77 16.83 -9.78
C MET A 3 16.79 16.10 -8.82
N ALA A 4 15.58 15.76 -9.24
CA ALA A 4 14.60 15.09 -8.37
C ALA A 4 14.95 13.61 -8.11
N SER A 5 15.43 12.89 -9.13
CA SER A 5 15.82 11.47 -9.02
C SER A 5 17.00 11.24 -8.06
N SER A 6 17.91 12.22 -7.96
CA SER A 6 19.08 12.14 -7.07
C SER A 6 18.72 12.28 -5.58
N ARG A 7 17.73 13.11 -5.25
CA ARG A 7 17.31 13.31 -3.86
C ARG A 7 16.57 12.11 -3.28
N TYR A 8 15.78 11.43 -4.09
CA TYR A 8 15.11 10.19 -3.66
C TYR A 8 16.11 9.04 -3.37
N LYS A 9 17.14 8.89 -4.21
CA LYS A 9 18.19 7.89 -3.97
C LYS A 9 19.01 8.19 -2.71
N ALA A 10 19.33 9.46 -2.44
CA ALA A 10 20.09 9.87 -1.25
C ALA A 10 19.30 9.66 0.05
N PHE A 11 18.01 9.97 0.07
CA PHE A 11 17.15 9.78 1.24
C PHE A 11 17.04 8.29 1.65
N TRP A 12 16.96 7.38 0.68
CA TRP A 12 16.91 5.94 0.92
C TRP A 12 18.24 5.35 1.40
N SER A 13 19.37 5.91 0.97
CA SER A 13 20.69 5.47 1.40
C SER A 13 20.99 5.80 2.86
N MET A 14 20.49 6.92 3.38
CA MET A 14 20.77 7.38 4.73
C MET A 14 19.98 6.64 5.83
N ASN A 15 18.80 6.12 5.54
CA ASN A 15 17.95 5.48 6.54
C ASN A 15 18.16 3.97 6.71
N ASN A 16 19.10 3.36 5.97
CA ASN A 16 19.27 1.91 5.97
C ASN A 16 20.64 1.42 6.48
N ALA A 17 21.42 2.26 7.15
CA ALA A 17 22.67 1.91 7.80
C ALA A 17 22.43 1.59 9.27
N GLY A 18 22.30 0.34 9.60
CA GLY A 18 22.46 -0.17 10.96
C GLY A 18 21.24 -0.80 11.62
N HIS A 19 21.07 -2.08 11.46
CA HIS A 19 20.63 -2.96 12.54
C HIS A 19 21.30 -4.31 12.38
N ASP A 20 22.19 -4.56 13.31
CA ASP A 20 23.03 -5.75 13.39
C ASP A 20 22.25 -7.03 13.79
N ARG A 21 22.81 -8.12 13.33
CA ARG A 21 22.33 -9.50 13.39
C ARG A 21 22.64 -10.13 14.73
N HIS A 22 21.73 -10.94 15.29
CA HIS A 22 22.08 -12.13 16.04
C HIS A 22 21.20 -13.31 15.65
N CYS A 23 21.83 -14.22 15.00
CA CYS A 23 21.92 -15.67 15.05
C CYS A 23 20.70 -16.48 15.53
N PHE A 24 20.07 -17.20 14.57
CA PHE A 24 19.63 -18.57 14.78
C PHE A 24 19.86 -19.35 13.48
N ALA A 25 20.83 -20.25 13.51
CA ALA A 25 21.05 -21.24 12.46
C ALA A 25 20.11 -22.42 12.72
N SER A 26 19.26 -22.73 11.74
CA SER A 26 18.66 -24.05 11.59
C SER A 26 18.35 -24.33 10.13
N LEU A 27 18.73 -25.51 9.68
CA LEU A 27 18.58 -26.08 8.34
C LEU A 27 17.26 -25.69 7.69
N ALA A 28 17.31 -24.99 6.56
CA ALA A 28 16.21 -24.90 5.64
C ALA A 28 16.76 -25.02 4.21
N MET A 29 16.16 -25.92 3.47
CA MET A 29 16.40 -26.19 2.05
C MET A 29 16.52 -24.89 1.24
N THR A 30 17.51 -24.85 0.38
CA THR A 30 17.75 -23.81 -0.61
C THR A 30 16.57 -23.65 -1.55
N VAL A 31 15.60 -22.85 -1.16
CA VAL A 31 14.76 -22.14 -2.10
C VAL A 31 15.54 -20.87 -2.46
N GLY A 32 15.89 -20.72 -3.74
CA GLY A 32 16.73 -19.63 -4.23
C GLY A 32 16.22 -18.27 -3.72
N LYS A 33 17.16 -17.49 -3.16
CA LYS A 33 16.91 -16.10 -2.75
C LYS A 33 16.26 -15.35 -3.91
N PRO A 34 15.08 -14.76 -3.75
CA PRO A 34 14.52 -13.93 -4.82
C PRO A 34 15.51 -12.81 -5.13
N PRO A 35 15.60 -12.36 -6.40
CA PRO A 35 16.49 -11.27 -6.81
C PRO A 35 16.22 -10.04 -5.93
N GLU A 36 17.23 -9.20 -5.75
CA GLU A 36 17.24 -8.00 -4.89
C GLU A 36 15.88 -7.33 -4.80
N ASN A 37 15.37 -7.26 -3.58
CA ASN A 37 13.99 -7.01 -3.17
C ASN A 37 13.44 -5.71 -3.80
N VAL A 38 12.92 -5.80 -5.01
CA VAL A 38 12.19 -4.71 -5.65
C VAL A 38 10.85 -4.59 -4.94
N MET A 39 10.64 -3.49 -4.21
CA MET A 39 9.36 -3.18 -3.61
C MET A 39 8.30 -3.06 -4.70
N LYS A 40 7.25 -3.88 -4.64
CA LYS A 40 6.15 -3.87 -5.59
C LYS A 40 4.95 -3.13 -5.02
N VAL A 41 4.12 -2.58 -5.91
CA VAL A 41 2.93 -1.80 -5.55
C VAL A 41 1.73 -2.30 -6.35
N ILE A 42 0.58 -2.46 -5.67
CA ILE A 42 -0.72 -2.74 -6.28
C ILE A 42 -1.82 -1.99 -5.54
N GLY A 43 -2.78 -1.43 -6.24
CA GLY A 43 -3.95 -0.78 -5.66
C GLY A 43 -5.15 -1.70 -5.52
N LEU A 44 -6.06 -1.34 -4.63
CA LEU A 44 -7.43 -1.86 -4.58
C LEU A 44 -8.42 -0.74 -4.90
N ALA A 45 -9.15 -0.89 -6.01
CA ALA A 45 -10.26 -0.05 -6.38
C ALA A 45 -11.60 -0.70 -5.98
N GLY A 46 -12.68 0.07 -6.00
CA GLY A 46 -14.03 -0.43 -5.70
C GLY A 46 -14.83 0.57 -4.88
N TRP A 47 -16.13 0.51 -5.00
CA TRP A 47 -17.05 1.37 -4.27
C TRP A 47 -16.98 1.18 -2.75
N SER A 48 -17.48 2.16 -2.01
CA SER A 48 -17.69 1.99 -0.56
C SER A 48 -18.62 0.78 -0.33
N GLY A 49 -18.30 -0.05 0.66
CA GLY A 49 -19.04 -1.29 0.93
C GLY A 49 -18.67 -2.49 0.05
N ALA A 50 -17.82 -2.36 -0.98
CA ALA A 50 -17.40 -3.50 -1.81
C ALA A 50 -16.58 -4.56 -1.07
N GLY A 51 -16.12 -4.27 0.16
CA GLY A 51 -15.38 -5.22 0.97
C GLY A 51 -13.86 -5.20 0.80
N LYS A 52 -13.27 -4.10 0.27
CA LYS A 52 -11.81 -3.97 0.09
C LYS A 52 -11.04 -4.26 1.37
N THR A 53 -11.42 -3.62 2.47
CA THR A 53 -10.77 -3.81 3.78
C THR A 53 -10.93 -5.25 4.28
N THR A 54 -12.13 -5.82 4.14
CA THR A 54 -12.41 -7.22 4.51
C THR A 54 -11.57 -8.20 3.69
N LEU A 55 -11.44 -7.97 2.38
CA LEU A 55 -10.59 -8.77 1.52
C LEU A 55 -9.14 -8.68 1.97
N LEU A 56 -8.64 -7.47 2.18
CA LEU A 56 -7.26 -7.22 2.54
C LEU A 56 -6.87 -7.84 3.88
N THR A 57 -7.76 -7.83 4.88
CA THR A 57 -7.51 -8.50 6.17
C THR A 57 -7.40 -10.03 6.06
N ARG A 58 -7.90 -10.64 4.98
CA ARG A 58 -7.75 -12.07 4.67
C ARG A 58 -6.52 -12.34 3.81
N VAL A 59 -6.21 -11.45 2.87
CA VAL A 59 -5.08 -11.59 1.92
C VAL A 59 -3.74 -11.36 2.62
N ILE A 60 -3.63 -10.36 3.51
CA ILE A 60 -2.37 -10.07 4.22
C ILE A 60 -1.80 -11.31 4.95
N PRO A 61 -2.56 -12.04 5.76
CA PRO A 61 -2.06 -13.27 6.40
C PRO A 61 -1.60 -14.34 5.40
N GLN A 62 -2.26 -14.44 4.24
CA GLN A 62 -1.89 -15.39 3.19
C GLN A 62 -0.54 -15.02 2.54
N LEU A 63 -0.30 -13.73 2.29
CA LEU A 63 0.99 -13.23 1.80
C LEU A 63 2.10 -13.40 2.84
N GLN A 64 1.80 -13.16 4.13
CA GLN A 64 2.75 -13.37 5.22
C GLN A 64 3.16 -14.84 5.38
N LYS A 65 2.25 -15.80 5.18
CA LYS A 65 2.57 -17.24 5.16
C LYS A 65 3.56 -17.60 4.05
N GLN A 66 3.61 -16.82 2.97
CA GLN A 66 4.60 -16.96 1.89
C GLN A 66 5.93 -16.24 2.20
N GLY A 67 6.10 -15.71 3.42
CA GLY A 67 7.30 -14.99 3.84
C GLY A 67 7.39 -13.54 3.37
N LEU A 68 6.31 -12.98 2.80
CA LEU A 68 6.30 -11.62 2.27
C LEU A 68 5.92 -10.60 3.35
N ARG A 69 6.65 -9.49 3.37
CA ARG A 69 6.31 -8.32 4.18
C ARG A 69 5.40 -7.41 3.37
N VAL A 70 4.28 -7.00 3.97
CA VAL A 70 3.25 -6.19 3.32
C VAL A 70 3.05 -4.89 4.10
N SER A 71 3.04 -3.77 3.40
CA SER A 71 2.59 -2.47 3.91
C SER A 71 1.29 -2.05 3.22
N VAL A 72 0.49 -1.25 3.91
CA VAL A 72 -0.77 -0.72 3.37
C VAL A 72 -0.75 0.79 3.47
N ILE A 73 -1.09 1.46 2.36
CA ILE A 73 -1.46 2.88 2.35
C ILE A 73 -2.97 2.94 2.16
N LYS A 74 -3.66 3.65 3.05
CA LYS A 74 -5.10 3.87 2.94
C LYS A 74 -5.39 5.35 2.83
N HIS A 75 -6.05 5.74 1.74
CA HIS A 75 -6.61 7.08 1.58
C HIS A 75 -7.96 7.17 2.30
N ALA A 76 -8.06 8.05 3.27
CA ALA A 76 -9.31 8.34 3.98
C ALA A 76 -10.02 9.51 3.29
N HIS A 77 -11.32 9.34 2.97
CA HIS A 77 -12.13 10.39 2.33
C HIS A 77 -12.66 11.43 3.32
N HIS A 78 -12.50 11.19 4.61
CA HIS A 78 -12.94 12.08 5.69
C HIS A 78 -11.79 12.28 6.66
N ALA A 79 -11.88 13.34 7.46
CA ALA A 79 -10.95 13.53 8.56
C ALA A 79 -10.86 12.25 9.41
N PHE A 80 -9.66 11.80 9.67
CA PHE A 80 -9.39 10.66 10.54
C PHE A 80 -8.46 11.10 11.66
N ASP A 81 -8.60 10.48 12.81
CA ASP A 81 -7.64 10.62 13.90
C ASP A 81 -7.23 9.23 14.39
N VAL A 82 -5.94 9.04 14.59
CA VAL A 82 -5.36 7.84 15.20
C VAL A 82 -4.99 8.07 16.65
N ASP A 83 -5.16 9.31 17.13
CA ASP A 83 -4.83 9.74 18.46
C ASP A 83 -6.08 9.75 19.37
N VAL A 84 -5.87 9.80 20.68
CA VAL A 84 -6.96 9.83 21.65
C VAL A 84 -7.04 11.24 22.22
N PRO A 85 -8.19 11.95 22.07
CA PRO A 85 -8.39 13.26 22.64
C PRO A 85 -8.05 13.31 24.15
N GLY A 86 -7.29 14.35 24.54
CA GLY A 86 -6.85 14.56 25.91
C GLY A 86 -5.56 13.83 26.32
N LYS A 87 -5.01 12.95 25.51
CA LYS A 87 -3.67 12.35 25.72
C LYS A 87 -2.58 13.36 25.38
N ASP A 88 -1.35 13.09 25.81
CA ASP A 88 -0.24 14.05 25.64
C ASP A 88 0.12 14.29 24.18
N SER A 89 0.13 13.25 23.35
CA SER A 89 0.31 13.37 21.90
C SER A 89 -0.72 14.29 21.25
N TRP A 90 -1.99 14.11 21.60
CA TRP A 90 -3.07 14.98 21.14
C TRP A 90 -2.85 16.44 21.57
N LYS A 91 -2.51 16.69 22.87
CA LYS A 91 -2.22 18.02 23.36
C LYS A 91 -1.06 18.69 22.63
N HIS A 92 -0.02 17.93 22.27
CA HIS A 92 1.11 18.48 21.50
C HIS A 92 0.69 18.91 20.09
N ARG A 93 -0.17 18.13 19.42
CA ARG A 93 -0.72 18.51 18.11
C ARG A 93 -1.59 19.76 18.20
N GLU A 94 -2.51 19.83 19.17
CA GLU A 94 -3.35 21.00 19.43
C GLU A 94 -2.53 22.25 19.79
N ALA A 95 -1.42 22.09 20.51
CA ALA A 95 -0.50 23.16 20.84
C ALA A 95 0.32 23.68 19.63
N GLY A 96 0.22 23.02 18.47
CA GLY A 96 0.84 23.51 17.23
C GLY A 96 2.06 22.72 16.75
N ALA A 97 2.39 21.57 17.34
CA ALA A 97 3.47 20.74 16.82
C ALA A 97 3.18 20.31 15.37
N ALA A 98 4.14 20.50 14.46
CA ALA A 98 4.01 20.08 13.05
C ALA A 98 3.99 18.55 12.92
N GLU A 99 4.76 17.87 13.76
CA GLU A 99 4.84 16.41 13.82
C GLU A 99 4.89 15.95 15.27
N VAL A 100 4.25 14.82 15.55
CA VAL A 100 4.36 14.11 16.83
C VAL A 100 4.69 12.65 16.58
N LEU A 101 5.86 12.21 17.07
CA LEU A 101 6.27 10.82 17.03
C LEU A 101 6.02 10.19 18.39
N VAL A 102 5.14 9.19 18.42
CA VAL A 102 4.85 8.39 19.61
C VAL A 102 5.54 7.03 19.46
N SER A 103 6.31 6.63 20.45
CA SER A 103 7.06 5.37 20.43
C SER A 103 6.84 4.55 21.70
N SER A 104 6.80 3.22 21.52
CA SER A 104 6.77 2.23 22.60
C SER A 104 7.65 1.03 22.23
N SER A 105 7.77 0.07 23.13
CA SER A 105 8.48 -1.20 22.85
C SER A 105 7.86 -2.07 21.75
N GLN A 106 6.61 -1.80 21.34
CA GLN A 106 5.89 -2.63 20.39
C GLN A 106 5.62 -1.93 19.05
N ARG A 107 5.53 -0.60 19.04
CA ARG A 107 5.20 0.17 17.83
C ARG A 107 5.58 1.64 18.01
N TRP A 108 5.71 2.30 16.88
CA TRP A 108 5.77 3.75 16.83
C TRP A 108 4.81 4.27 15.74
N ALA A 109 4.40 5.53 15.89
CA ALA A 109 3.59 6.24 14.88
C ALA A 109 4.08 7.68 14.78
N LEU A 110 4.21 8.17 13.54
CA LEU A 110 4.46 9.58 13.25
C LEU A 110 3.17 10.18 12.70
N MET A 111 2.65 11.18 13.38
CA MET A 111 1.54 12.00 12.93
C MET A 111 2.09 13.31 12.39
N HIS A 112 1.78 13.61 11.13
CA HIS A 112 2.17 14.83 10.45
C HIS A 112 0.93 15.67 10.17
N GLU A 113 0.88 16.88 10.69
CA GLU A 113 -0.24 17.81 10.55
C GLU A 113 -0.04 18.69 9.31
N LEU A 114 -0.92 18.57 8.32
CA LEU A 114 -0.81 19.35 7.07
C LEU A 114 -1.04 20.84 7.26
N ARG A 115 -1.84 21.24 8.23
CA ARG A 115 -2.12 22.65 8.62
C ARG A 115 -2.41 23.57 7.43
N GLY A 116 -3.19 23.06 6.47
CA GLY A 116 -3.55 23.79 5.26
C GLY A 116 -2.56 23.59 4.09
N ALA A 117 -1.49 22.83 4.26
CA ALA A 117 -0.69 22.37 3.14
C ALA A 117 -1.48 21.40 2.24
N ALA A 118 -1.07 21.27 1.00
CA ALA A 118 -1.67 20.35 0.06
C ALA A 118 -1.57 18.89 0.56
N GLU A 119 -2.58 18.08 0.24
CA GLU A 119 -2.55 16.66 0.50
C GLU A 119 -1.36 16.00 -0.23
N PRO A 120 -0.57 15.14 0.47
CA PRO A 120 0.57 14.49 -0.17
C PRO A 120 0.08 13.51 -1.25
N ARG A 121 0.76 13.54 -2.40
CA ARG A 121 0.52 12.58 -3.48
C ARG A 121 1.03 11.19 -3.12
N LEU A 122 0.55 10.17 -3.82
CA LEU A 122 0.95 8.78 -3.59
C LEU A 122 2.49 8.56 -3.60
N PRO A 123 3.29 9.14 -4.51
CA PRO A 123 4.75 9.03 -4.47
C PRO A 123 5.38 9.48 -3.15
N GLU A 124 4.90 10.59 -2.59
CA GLU A 124 5.41 11.14 -1.33
C GLU A 124 5.12 10.22 -0.14
N LEU A 125 3.94 9.60 -0.13
CA LEU A 125 3.55 8.63 0.91
C LEU A 125 4.31 7.30 0.76
N LEU A 126 4.52 6.82 -0.46
CA LEU A 126 5.34 5.64 -0.73
C LEU A 126 6.77 5.82 -0.21
N ALA A 127 7.33 7.04 -0.33
CA ALA A 127 8.66 7.37 0.20
C ALA A 127 8.75 7.38 1.73
N LYS A 128 7.62 7.45 2.46
CA LYS A 128 7.59 7.38 3.94
C LYS A 128 7.65 5.93 4.46
N LEU A 129 7.38 4.93 3.62
CA LEU A 129 7.35 3.54 4.04
C LEU A 129 8.76 2.94 4.13
N SER A 130 8.97 2.08 5.11
CA SER A 130 10.11 1.17 5.13
C SER A 130 10.04 0.17 3.98
N ARG A 131 11.19 -0.35 3.54
CA ARG A 131 11.23 -1.38 2.49
C ARG A 131 10.46 -2.63 2.88
N VAL A 132 9.54 -3.04 1.99
CA VAL A 132 8.75 -4.27 2.09
C VAL A 132 8.68 -4.94 0.71
N ASP A 133 8.13 -6.14 0.63
CA ASP A 133 8.00 -6.88 -0.63
C ASP A 133 6.80 -6.37 -1.45
N LEU A 134 5.70 -6.01 -0.77
CA LEU A 134 4.49 -5.52 -1.42
C LEU A 134 3.89 -4.34 -0.63
N VAL A 135 3.55 -3.27 -1.34
CA VAL A 135 2.68 -2.20 -0.84
C VAL A 135 1.31 -2.33 -1.48
N VAL A 136 0.28 -2.39 -0.66
CA VAL A 136 -1.12 -2.34 -1.12
C VAL A 136 -1.68 -0.95 -0.87
N VAL A 137 -2.20 -0.33 -1.94
CA VAL A 137 -2.78 1.02 -1.89
C VAL A 137 -4.30 0.92 -1.93
N GLU A 138 -4.98 1.28 -0.83
CA GLU A 138 -6.44 1.39 -0.77
C GLU A 138 -6.86 2.86 -0.95
N GLY A 139 -7.57 3.14 -2.01
CA GLY A 139 -7.95 4.51 -2.40
C GLY A 139 -7.07 5.05 -3.53
N PHE A 140 -6.76 6.36 -3.51
CA PHE A 140 -5.94 7.01 -4.56
C PHE A 140 -6.45 6.72 -5.98
N LYS A 141 -7.77 6.86 -6.20
CA LYS A 141 -8.45 6.47 -7.46
C LYS A 141 -7.89 7.19 -8.68
N ARG A 142 -7.38 8.42 -8.51
CA ARG A 142 -6.87 9.27 -9.59
C ARG A 142 -5.39 9.04 -9.91
N GLU A 143 -4.66 8.31 -9.05
CA GLU A 143 -3.24 8.02 -9.28
C GLU A 143 -3.07 6.87 -10.28
N PRO A 144 -2.07 6.93 -11.18
CA PRO A 144 -1.94 6.03 -12.34
C PRO A 144 -1.31 4.67 -12.03
N HIS A 145 -1.35 4.22 -10.77
CA HIS A 145 -0.85 2.91 -10.39
C HIS A 145 -1.83 1.80 -10.79
N ARG A 146 -1.32 0.58 -10.99
CA ARG A 146 -2.15 -0.60 -11.28
C ARG A 146 -3.04 -0.94 -10.09
N LYS A 147 -4.32 -1.29 -10.38
CA LYS A 147 -5.35 -1.59 -9.38
C LYS A 147 -6.05 -2.90 -9.69
N ILE A 148 -6.51 -3.58 -8.66
CA ILE A 148 -7.49 -4.66 -8.76
C ILE A 148 -8.82 -4.10 -8.28
N GLU A 149 -9.87 -4.23 -9.08
CA GLU A 149 -11.20 -3.87 -8.65
C GLU A 149 -11.77 -4.95 -7.74
N VAL A 150 -12.27 -4.52 -6.58
CA VAL A 150 -13.07 -5.34 -5.68
C VAL A 150 -14.53 -5.05 -5.94
N TYR A 151 -15.21 -6.01 -6.55
CA TYR A 151 -16.62 -5.90 -6.93
C TYR A 151 -17.49 -6.89 -6.16
N ARG A 152 -18.61 -6.41 -5.66
CA ARG A 152 -19.63 -7.22 -4.99
C ARG A 152 -21.00 -6.90 -5.56
N ALA A 153 -21.68 -7.91 -6.10
CA ALA A 153 -22.98 -7.72 -6.77
C ALA A 153 -24.04 -7.13 -5.83
N ALA A 154 -24.02 -7.53 -4.55
CA ALA A 154 -24.95 -7.00 -3.54
C ALA A 154 -24.84 -5.50 -3.33
N ASN A 155 -23.73 -4.88 -3.72
CA ASN A 155 -23.51 -3.44 -3.63
C ASN A 155 -24.31 -2.62 -4.67
N LYS A 156 -24.82 -3.29 -5.70
CA LYS A 156 -25.62 -2.70 -6.79
C LYS A 156 -24.97 -1.46 -7.43
N LYS A 157 -23.65 -1.41 -7.51
CA LYS A 157 -22.87 -0.35 -8.14
C LYS A 157 -22.32 -0.83 -9.47
N PRO A 158 -22.11 0.06 -10.45
CA PRO A 158 -21.47 -0.31 -11.71
C PRO A 158 -20.02 -0.76 -11.47
N LEU A 159 -19.50 -1.55 -12.40
CA LEU A 159 -18.08 -1.86 -12.49
C LEU A 159 -17.29 -0.59 -12.80
N LEU A 160 -16.07 -0.50 -12.29
CA LEU A 160 -15.17 0.64 -12.51
C LEU A 160 -14.19 0.39 -13.66
N PHE A 161 -13.84 -0.88 -13.91
CA PHE A 161 -12.78 -1.22 -14.88
C PHE A 161 -13.04 -0.74 -16.31
N PRO A 162 -14.29 -0.57 -16.79
CA PRO A 162 -14.50 -0.03 -18.14
C PRO A 162 -14.03 1.42 -18.29
N ASP A 163 -14.06 2.18 -17.20
CA ASP A 163 -13.75 3.62 -17.19
C ASP A 163 -12.38 3.95 -16.55
N ASP A 164 -11.69 2.97 -15.96
CA ASP A 164 -10.37 3.14 -15.32
C ASP A 164 -9.35 2.16 -15.92
N PRO A 165 -8.51 2.58 -16.87
CA PRO A 165 -7.49 1.73 -17.47
C PRO A 165 -6.38 1.29 -16.49
N GLY A 166 -6.31 1.90 -15.32
CA GLY A 166 -5.44 1.46 -14.23
C GLY A 166 -5.92 0.17 -13.56
N ILE A 167 -7.18 -0.23 -13.77
CA ILE A 167 -7.71 -1.50 -13.27
C ILE A 167 -7.26 -2.63 -14.21
N VAL A 168 -6.45 -3.53 -13.68
CA VAL A 168 -5.79 -4.61 -14.43
C VAL A 168 -6.23 -6.01 -13.99
N GLY A 169 -7.18 -6.11 -13.05
CA GLY A 169 -7.73 -7.36 -12.56
C GLY A 169 -8.97 -7.13 -11.71
N ILE A 170 -9.77 -8.16 -11.48
CA ILE A 170 -11.03 -8.07 -10.75
C ILE A 170 -11.12 -9.18 -9.71
N ALA A 171 -11.44 -8.83 -8.46
CA ALA A 171 -11.86 -9.74 -7.41
C ALA A 171 -13.37 -9.57 -7.18
N THR A 172 -14.16 -10.63 -7.39
CA THR A 172 -15.62 -10.52 -7.47
C THR A 172 -16.33 -11.74 -6.85
N ASP A 173 -17.55 -11.56 -6.36
CA ASP A 173 -18.42 -12.64 -5.86
C ASP A 173 -19.39 -13.21 -6.92
N THR A 174 -19.33 -12.70 -8.14
CA THR A 174 -20.18 -13.12 -9.26
C THR A 174 -19.38 -13.10 -10.57
N PRO A 175 -19.66 -13.95 -11.55
CA PRO A 175 -19.05 -13.87 -12.87
C PRO A 175 -19.24 -12.49 -13.50
N VAL A 176 -18.17 -11.96 -14.07
CA VAL A 176 -18.15 -10.68 -14.80
C VAL A 176 -17.59 -10.93 -16.19
N GLU A 177 -18.28 -10.44 -17.21
CA GLU A 177 -17.80 -10.52 -18.59
C GLU A 177 -16.63 -9.54 -18.78
N THR A 178 -15.42 -10.12 -18.91
CA THR A 178 -14.18 -9.35 -19.01
C THR A 178 -13.05 -10.22 -19.55
N THR A 179 -12.05 -9.57 -20.17
CA THR A 179 -10.77 -10.20 -20.55
C THR A 179 -9.70 -10.04 -19.46
N LEU A 180 -9.97 -9.27 -18.40
CA LEU A 180 -9.03 -9.07 -17.30
C LEU A 180 -8.92 -10.35 -16.44
N PRO A 181 -7.75 -10.60 -15.86
CA PRO A 181 -7.61 -11.63 -14.83
C PRO A 181 -8.65 -11.43 -13.72
N SER A 182 -9.35 -12.51 -13.35
CA SER A 182 -10.36 -12.45 -12.31
C SER A 182 -10.18 -13.57 -11.29
N ALA A 183 -10.60 -13.31 -10.05
CA ALA A 183 -10.62 -14.27 -8.97
C ALA A 183 -11.89 -14.09 -8.13
N HIS A 184 -12.39 -15.20 -7.56
CA HIS A 184 -13.50 -15.11 -6.61
C HIS A 184 -13.03 -14.46 -5.29
N LEU A 185 -13.86 -13.60 -4.69
CA LEU A 185 -13.53 -12.90 -3.44
C LEU A 185 -13.20 -13.81 -2.27
N ASP A 186 -13.71 -15.04 -2.27
CA ASP A 186 -13.44 -16.02 -1.21
C ASP A 186 -12.24 -16.92 -1.51
N ASP A 187 -11.74 -16.91 -2.75
CA ASP A 187 -10.50 -17.60 -3.12
C ASP A 187 -9.29 -16.68 -2.83
N ILE A 188 -8.93 -16.66 -1.55
CA ILE A 188 -7.88 -15.77 -1.05
C ILE A 188 -6.52 -16.08 -1.67
N GLU A 189 -6.25 -17.35 -2.00
CA GLU A 189 -4.99 -17.76 -2.64
C GLU A 189 -4.92 -17.23 -4.07
N ALA A 190 -5.99 -17.37 -4.84
CA ALA A 190 -6.06 -16.83 -6.20
C ALA A 190 -5.96 -15.30 -6.20
N VAL A 191 -6.63 -14.62 -5.27
CA VAL A 191 -6.53 -13.15 -5.13
C VAL A 191 -5.10 -12.74 -4.78
N ALA A 192 -4.46 -13.39 -3.81
CA ALA A 192 -3.08 -13.09 -3.43
C ALA A 192 -2.10 -13.30 -4.60
N ALA A 193 -2.23 -14.42 -5.31
CA ALA A 193 -1.43 -14.72 -6.51
C ALA A 193 -1.65 -13.66 -7.61
N MET A 194 -2.89 -13.27 -7.86
CA MET A 194 -3.23 -12.21 -8.82
C MET A 194 -2.60 -10.87 -8.42
N MET A 195 -2.67 -10.49 -7.14
CA MET A 195 -2.02 -9.26 -6.64
C MET A 195 -0.52 -9.27 -6.90
N LEU A 196 0.18 -10.35 -6.57
CA LEU A 196 1.62 -10.47 -6.79
C LEU A 196 2.00 -10.43 -8.27
N LYS A 197 1.20 -11.06 -9.13
CA LYS A 197 1.42 -11.10 -10.58
C LYS A 197 1.22 -9.75 -11.24
N LEU A 198 0.23 -8.98 -10.81
CA LEU A 198 -0.16 -7.70 -11.41
C LEU A 198 0.56 -6.50 -10.80
N ALA A 199 1.15 -6.65 -9.61
CA ALA A 199 1.94 -5.60 -8.96
C ALA A 199 3.13 -5.20 -9.83
N ILE A 200 3.41 -3.90 -9.88
CA ILE A 200 4.57 -3.33 -10.59
C ILE A 200 5.60 -2.80 -9.61
N SER A 201 6.81 -2.55 -10.07
CA SER A 201 7.88 -1.99 -9.23
C SER A 201 7.52 -0.60 -8.71
N LEU A 202 8.09 -0.22 -7.58
CA LEU A 202 7.96 1.15 -7.06
C LEU A 202 8.47 2.16 -8.09
N GLU A 203 9.58 1.86 -8.78
CA GLU A 203 10.15 2.72 -9.81
C GLU A 203 9.16 2.98 -10.95
N ASP A 204 8.46 1.92 -11.43
CA ASP A 204 7.44 2.07 -12.47
C ASP A 204 6.24 2.92 -12.01
N VAL A 205 5.85 2.82 -10.74
CA VAL A 205 4.78 3.67 -10.18
C VAL A 205 5.21 5.13 -10.15
N LEU A 206 6.44 5.39 -9.67
CA LEU A 206 6.97 6.76 -9.58
C LEU A 206 7.08 7.39 -10.97
N ALA A 207 7.60 6.66 -11.96
CA ALA A 207 7.71 7.12 -13.34
C ALA A 207 6.34 7.47 -13.96
N LYS A 208 5.30 6.67 -13.68
CA LYS A 208 3.94 6.96 -14.15
C LYS A 208 3.35 8.22 -13.49
N CYS A 209 3.54 8.38 -12.18
CA CYS A 209 3.06 9.57 -11.47
C CYS A 209 3.76 10.86 -11.91
N GLU A 210 5.04 10.77 -12.34
CA GLU A 210 5.78 11.91 -12.91
C GLU A 210 5.30 12.27 -14.33
N ALA A 211 4.85 11.29 -15.11
CA ALA A 211 4.39 11.52 -16.49
C ALA A 211 3.00 12.17 -16.57
N GLU A 212 2.19 12.04 -15.53
CA GLU A 212 0.81 12.56 -15.46
C GLU A 212 0.68 13.83 -14.57
N GLY A 213 1.75 14.32 -13.98
CA GLY A 213 1.81 15.52 -13.11
C GLY A 213 2.46 16.69 -13.80
#